data_1de4db86c6efdf88f09ccef10b12c9d6
#
_entry.id   1de4db86c6efdf88f09ccef10b12c9d6
#
_cell.length_a   1.000
_cell.length_b   1.000
_cell.length_c   1.000
_cell.angle_alpha   90.00
_cell.angle_beta   90.00
_cell.angle_gamma   90.00
#
_symmetry.space_group_name_H-M   'P 1'
#
loop_
_entity.id
_entity.type
_entity.pdbx_description
1 polymer ?
#
loop_
_entity_poly.entity_id
_entity_poly.type
_entity_poly.pdbx_seq_one_letter_code
_entity_poly.pdbx_strand_id
1 'polypeptide(L)'
;LLATACLAVGAGLFINESTPKEAVAKEVKPLTIKEYIQSQLTVNTYQCLDTLATKESNWNFKAKNGSHHGFMQGRSKWLATANEEQQYDWASRYVAHRYGVTEYDEPDFCAALDHWKKHSWH
;
A
#
# COMPACT_ATOMS: atom_id res chain seq x y z
N LEU A 1 -55.42 -9.87 -22.90
CA LEU A 1 -54.89 -10.23 -24.14
C LEU A 1 -53.72 -9.42 -24.44
N LEU A 2 -53.85 -8.42 -24.58
CA LEU A 2 -52.98 -7.45 -24.92
C LEU A 2 -51.80 -7.44 -24.04
N ALA A 3 -51.98 -7.58 -22.92
CA ALA A 3 -50.97 -7.51 -21.96
C ALA A 3 -49.77 -8.31 -22.29
N THR A 4 -50.03 -9.39 -22.73
CA THR A 4 -49.00 -10.23 -23.08
C THR A 4 -47.81 -9.60 -23.68
N ALA A 5 -48.02 -8.93 -24.60
CA ALA A 5 -46.92 -8.37 -25.34
C ALA A 5 -45.87 -7.74 -24.43
N CYS A 6 -46.24 -7.07 -23.56
CA CYS A 6 -45.32 -6.38 -22.77
C CYS A 6 -44.26 -7.15 -22.14
N LEU A 7 -44.65 -8.16 -21.64
CA LEU A 7 -43.75 -8.89 -20.94
C LEU A 7 -42.55 -9.21 -21.70
N ALA A 8 -42.70 -9.80 -22.68
CA ALA A 8 -41.63 -10.26 -23.48
C ALA A 8 -40.60 -9.17 -23.51
N VAL A 9 -41.00 -8.11 -23.73
CA VAL A 9 -40.14 -7.01 -23.84
C VAL A 9 -39.22 -6.87 -22.69
N GLY A 10 -39.75 -6.70 -21.64
CA GLY A 10 -38.94 -6.45 -20.51
C GLY A 10 -37.82 -7.43 -20.39
N ALA A 11 -38.12 -8.58 -20.62
CA ALA A 11 -37.15 -9.62 -20.51
C ALA A 11 -35.91 -9.31 -21.27
N GLY A 12 -36.07 -9.04 -22.46
CA GLY A 12 -34.90 -8.84 -23.30
C GLY A 12 -33.95 -7.83 -22.82
N LEU A 13 -34.41 -6.87 -22.25
CA LEU A 13 -33.55 -5.80 -21.81
C LEU A 13 -32.50 -6.17 -20.84
N PHE A 14 -32.83 -6.86 -19.91
CA PHE A 14 -31.89 -7.21 -18.90
C PHE A 14 -30.63 -7.85 -19.35
N ILE A 15 -30.71 -8.69 -20.22
CA ILE A 15 -29.56 -9.37 -20.70
C ILE A 15 -28.40 -8.46 -20.95
N ASN A 16 -28.61 -7.37 -21.50
CA ASN A 16 -27.55 -6.48 -21.86
C ASN A 16 -26.69 -6.08 -20.70
N GLU A 17 -27.26 -5.96 -19.61
CA GLU A 17 -26.53 -5.47 -18.48
C GLU A 17 -25.47 -6.36 -17.92
N SER A 18 -25.61 -7.60 -18.04
CA SER A 18 -24.61 -8.46 -17.45
C SER A 18 -23.30 -8.47 -18.20
N THR A 19 -23.31 -8.20 -19.45
CA THR A 19 -22.11 -8.22 -20.26
C THR A 19 -20.98 -7.36 -19.76
N PRO A 20 -21.20 -6.13 -19.45
CA PRO A 20 -20.12 -5.24 -19.03
C PRO A 20 -19.41 -5.71 -17.79
N LYS A 21 -20.12 -6.33 -16.93
CA LYS A 21 -19.53 -6.77 -15.69
C LYS A 21 -18.47 -7.82 -15.87
N GLU A 22 -18.71 -8.72 -16.72
CA GLU A 22 -17.75 -9.77 -16.96
C GLU A 22 -16.45 -9.24 -17.50
N ALA A 23 -16.52 -8.30 -18.37
CA ALA A 23 -15.34 -7.74 -18.98
C ALA A 23 -14.43 -7.11 -17.94
N VAL A 24 -15.00 -6.43 -17.01
CA VAL A 24 -14.23 -5.78 -15.98
C VAL A 24 -13.54 -6.76 -15.05
N ALA A 25 -14.23 -7.77 -14.66
CA ALA A 25 -13.67 -8.73 -13.74
C ALA A 25 -12.38 -9.39 -14.22
N LYS A 26 -12.18 -9.48 -15.50
CA LYS A 26 -11.00 -10.13 -16.02
C LYS A 26 -9.74 -9.31 -15.92
N GLU A 27 -9.88 -8.02 -15.78
CA GLU A 27 -8.72 -7.14 -15.78
C GLU A 27 -8.04 -6.96 -14.43
N VAL A 28 -8.61 -7.48 -13.41
CA VAL A 28 -8.09 -7.24 -12.06
C VAL A 28 -6.84 -8.07 -11.78
N LYS A 29 -5.80 -7.40 -11.33
CA LYS A 29 -4.55 -8.04 -10.93
C LYS A 29 -4.20 -7.62 -9.51
N PRO A 30 -3.54 -8.48 -8.75
CA PRO A 30 -3.11 -8.09 -7.40
C PRO A 30 -2.03 -7.01 -7.47
N LEU A 31 -2.02 -6.13 -6.51
CA LEU A 31 -1.02 -5.08 -6.43
C LEU A 31 0.29 -5.63 -5.89
N THR A 32 1.38 -5.07 -6.35
CA THR A 32 2.68 -5.32 -5.72
C THR A 32 2.68 -4.58 -4.40
N ILE A 33 3.62 -4.91 -3.53
CA ILE A 33 3.71 -4.23 -2.23
C ILE A 33 3.97 -2.73 -2.43
N LYS A 34 4.78 -2.35 -3.40
CA LYS A 34 5.02 -0.94 -3.66
C LYS A 34 3.76 -0.24 -4.15
N GLU A 35 3.02 -0.87 -5.04
CA GLU A 35 1.76 -0.30 -5.52
C GLU A 35 0.74 -0.17 -4.39
N TYR A 36 0.70 -1.16 -3.52
CA TYR A 36 -0.19 -1.10 -2.37
C TYR A 36 0.17 0.08 -1.47
N ILE A 37 1.45 0.24 -1.17
CA ILE A 37 1.91 1.34 -0.33
C ILE A 37 1.63 2.69 -0.99
N GLN A 38 1.85 2.79 -2.30
CA GLN A 38 1.53 4.01 -3.03
C GLN A 38 0.05 4.37 -2.91
N SER A 39 -0.82 3.38 -2.90
CA SER A 39 -2.25 3.62 -2.79
C SER A 39 -2.67 4.14 -1.41
N GLN A 40 -1.82 3.97 -0.42
CA GLN A 40 -2.12 4.37 0.95
C GLN A 40 -1.60 5.76 1.31
N LEU A 41 -0.77 6.34 0.48
CA LEU A 41 -0.06 7.58 0.83
C LEU A 41 -0.21 8.63 -0.26
N THR A 42 -0.06 9.90 0.13
CA THR A 42 0.04 10.96 -0.86
C THR A 42 1.37 10.82 -1.58
N VAL A 43 1.47 11.43 -2.76
CA VAL A 43 2.67 11.32 -3.59
C VAL A 43 3.92 11.77 -2.83
N ASN A 44 3.82 12.88 -2.13
CA ASN A 44 4.97 13.41 -1.41
C ASN A 44 5.43 12.47 -0.29
N THR A 45 4.49 11.95 0.47
CA THR A 45 4.84 11.03 1.57
C THR A 45 5.41 9.73 1.01
N TYR A 46 4.85 9.22 -0.08
CA TYR A 46 5.40 8.01 -0.69
C TYR A 46 6.83 8.23 -1.18
N GLN A 47 7.12 9.39 -1.77
CA GLN A 47 8.48 9.68 -2.24
C GLN A 47 9.48 9.69 -1.10
N CYS A 48 9.07 10.21 0.05
CA CYS A 48 9.94 10.19 1.22
C CYS A 48 10.17 8.77 1.71
N LEU A 49 9.13 7.96 1.73
CA LEU A 49 9.25 6.56 2.13
C LEU A 49 10.14 5.80 1.14
N ASP A 50 9.93 6.02 -0.15
CA ASP A 50 10.72 5.35 -1.18
C ASP A 50 12.20 5.68 -1.04
N THR A 51 12.53 6.93 -0.83
CA THR A 51 13.92 7.35 -0.63
C THR A 51 14.50 6.69 0.61
N LEU A 52 13.74 6.68 1.69
CA LEU A 52 14.21 6.10 2.95
C LEU A 52 14.41 4.59 2.81
N ALA A 53 13.47 3.89 2.23
CA ALA A 53 13.57 2.45 2.03
C ALA A 53 14.74 2.09 1.11
N THR A 54 14.99 2.91 0.11
CA THR A 54 16.13 2.71 -0.79
C THR A 54 17.43 2.85 -0.01
N LYS A 55 17.53 3.87 0.83
CA LYS A 55 18.75 4.10 1.62
C LYS A 55 18.94 3.03 2.69
N GLU A 56 17.89 2.57 3.30
CA GLU A 56 18.00 1.59 4.39
C GLU A 56 18.33 0.19 3.88
N SER A 57 17.72 -0.24 2.81
CA SER A 57 17.88 -1.63 2.38
C SER A 57 17.73 -1.84 0.89
N ASN A 58 17.53 -0.77 0.12
CA ASN A 58 17.19 -0.88 -1.29
C ASN A 58 15.91 -1.72 -1.47
N TRP A 59 14.92 -1.50 -0.62
CA TRP A 59 13.64 -2.21 -0.64
C TRP A 59 13.77 -3.71 -0.39
N ASN A 60 14.81 -4.15 0.29
CA ASN A 60 14.99 -5.57 0.55
C ASN A 60 14.28 -5.95 1.84
N PHE A 61 13.14 -6.63 1.71
CA PHE A 61 12.35 -7.03 2.88
C PHE A 61 13.02 -8.11 3.71
N LYS A 62 14.09 -8.71 3.19
CA LYS A 62 14.86 -9.73 3.91
C LYS A 62 16.19 -9.23 4.41
N ALA A 63 16.42 -7.92 4.33
CA ALA A 63 17.69 -7.34 4.74
C ALA A 63 17.89 -7.52 6.24
N LYS A 64 19.13 -7.78 6.62
CA LYS A 64 19.51 -7.90 8.01
C LYS A 64 20.86 -7.26 8.21
N ASN A 65 20.94 -6.33 9.16
CA ASN A 65 22.19 -5.67 9.52
C ASN A 65 22.25 -5.64 11.05
N GLY A 66 22.91 -6.64 11.63
CA GLY A 66 22.99 -6.77 13.08
C GLY A 66 21.59 -6.98 13.67
N SER A 67 21.14 -6.05 14.50
CA SER A 67 19.84 -6.15 15.15
C SER A 67 18.73 -5.48 14.32
N HIS A 68 19.04 -4.99 13.12
CA HIS A 68 18.07 -4.31 12.28
C HIS A 68 17.60 -5.22 11.15
N HIS A 69 16.31 -5.23 10.88
CA HIS A 69 15.69 -6.16 9.96
C HIS A 69 14.68 -5.48 9.04
N GLY A 70 14.58 -6.00 7.82
CA GLY A 70 13.51 -5.63 6.90
C GLY A 70 13.82 -4.41 6.05
N PHE A 71 12.83 -4.03 5.25
CA PHE A 71 13.06 -2.98 4.24
C PHE A 71 13.33 -1.61 4.84
N MET A 72 12.85 -1.36 6.05
CA MET A 72 13.09 -0.09 6.74
C MET A 72 14.07 -0.25 7.89
N GLN A 73 14.69 -1.40 8.02
CA GLN A 73 15.73 -1.67 9.01
C GLN A 73 15.29 -1.34 10.44
N GLY A 74 14.13 -1.85 10.82
CA GLY A 74 13.64 -1.67 12.18
C GLY A 74 14.41 -2.55 13.16
N ARG A 75 14.50 -2.09 14.38
CA ARG A 75 15.24 -2.79 15.42
C ARG A 75 14.29 -3.72 16.18
N SER A 76 13.87 -4.77 15.52
CA SER A 76 12.96 -5.75 16.11
C SER A 76 13.19 -7.11 15.44
N LYS A 77 13.40 -8.12 16.24
CA LYS A 77 13.59 -9.47 15.73
C LYS A 77 12.34 -9.99 15.01
N TRP A 78 11.19 -9.53 15.43
CA TRP A 78 9.94 -9.96 14.82
C TRP A 78 9.92 -9.64 13.32
N LEU A 79 10.56 -8.55 12.92
CA LEU A 79 10.59 -8.16 11.52
C LEU A 79 11.27 -9.20 10.62
N ALA A 80 12.13 -10.03 11.19
CA ALA A 80 12.78 -11.07 10.41
C ALA A 80 11.79 -12.13 9.93
N THR A 81 10.66 -12.27 10.60
CA THR A 81 9.64 -13.25 10.24
C THR A 81 8.39 -12.61 9.66
N ALA A 82 8.33 -11.28 9.61
CA ALA A 82 7.16 -10.56 9.13
C ALA A 82 7.13 -10.54 7.60
N ASN A 83 5.92 -10.60 7.04
CA ASN A 83 5.78 -10.46 5.59
C ASN A 83 5.84 -8.97 5.20
N GLU A 84 5.74 -8.69 3.90
CA GLU A 84 5.91 -7.34 3.40
C GLU A 84 4.89 -6.36 3.97
N GLU A 85 3.63 -6.74 4.01
CA GLU A 85 2.59 -5.87 4.55
C GLU A 85 2.78 -5.64 6.05
N GLN A 86 3.17 -6.67 6.76
CA GLN A 86 3.44 -6.56 8.20
C GLN A 86 4.62 -5.64 8.48
N GLN A 87 5.64 -5.70 7.66
CA GLN A 87 6.79 -4.80 7.80
C GLN A 87 6.38 -3.35 7.53
N TYR A 88 5.56 -3.13 6.51
CA TYR A 88 5.08 -1.79 6.22
C TYR A 88 4.21 -1.26 7.37
N ASP A 89 3.34 -2.10 7.91
CA ASP A 89 2.50 -1.71 9.04
C ASP A 89 3.33 -1.35 10.26
N TRP A 90 4.35 -2.16 10.54
CA TRP A 90 5.25 -1.89 11.66
C TRP A 90 5.97 -0.55 11.47
N ALA A 91 6.50 -0.32 10.26
CA ALA A 91 7.21 0.91 9.96
C ALA A 91 6.28 2.13 10.05
N SER A 92 5.04 1.98 9.59
CA SER A 92 4.05 3.05 9.67
C SER A 92 3.77 3.44 11.10
N ARG A 93 3.57 2.45 11.97
CA ARG A 93 3.32 2.73 13.39
C ARG A 93 4.55 3.31 14.07
N TYR A 94 5.72 2.81 13.74
CA TYR A 94 6.96 3.33 14.30
C TYR A 94 7.15 4.80 13.92
N VAL A 95 6.98 5.12 12.64
CA VAL A 95 7.18 6.49 12.16
C VAL A 95 6.12 7.43 12.75
N ALA A 96 4.86 6.99 12.79
CA ALA A 96 3.79 7.82 13.38
C ALA A 96 4.06 8.10 14.85
N HIS A 97 4.56 7.11 15.58
CA HIS A 97 4.84 7.28 16.99
C HIS A 97 6.04 8.20 17.23
N ARG A 98 7.09 8.03 16.43
CA ARG A 98 8.32 8.79 16.64
C ARG A 98 8.30 10.18 16.02
N TYR A 99 7.70 10.32 14.86
CA TYR A 99 7.75 11.58 14.10
C TYR A 99 6.39 12.25 13.93
N GLY A 100 5.31 11.56 14.28
CA GLY A 100 3.98 12.11 14.16
C GLY A 100 3.35 11.80 12.81
N VAL A 101 2.23 12.46 12.55
CA VAL A 101 1.47 12.26 11.31
C VAL A 101 1.35 13.57 10.56
N THR A 102 1.10 13.48 9.26
CA THR A 102 0.93 14.65 8.41
C THR A 102 -0.50 15.18 8.51
N GLU A 103 -0.77 16.28 7.82
CA GLU A 103 -2.12 16.85 7.77
C GLU A 103 -3.11 15.90 7.09
N TYR A 104 -2.62 14.90 6.36
CA TYR A 104 -3.47 13.89 5.72
C TYR A 104 -3.57 12.62 6.55
N ASP A 105 -3.17 12.71 7.82
CA ASP A 105 -3.24 11.58 8.75
C ASP A 105 -2.40 10.38 8.30
N GLU A 106 -1.26 10.66 7.69
CA GLU A 106 -0.28 9.66 7.28
C GLU A 106 0.92 9.70 8.21
N PRO A 107 1.63 8.57 8.40
CA PRO A 107 2.90 8.63 9.13
C PRO A 107 3.84 9.59 8.43
N ASP A 108 4.54 10.42 9.19
CA ASP A 108 5.38 11.46 8.61
C ASP A 108 6.73 10.89 8.17
N PHE A 109 6.72 10.18 7.06
CA PHE A 109 7.94 9.60 6.50
C PHE A 109 8.93 10.67 6.04
N CYS A 110 8.46 11.88 5.73
CA CYS A 110 9.38 12.94 5.34
C CYS A 110 10.18 13.44 6.53
N ALA A 111 9.57 13.50 7.72
CA ALA A 111 10.31 13.84 8.93
C ALA A 111 11.31 12.73 9.26
N ALA A 112 10.94 11.49 9.06
CA ALA A 112 11.86 10.37 9.27
C ALA A 112 13.05 10.45 8.30
N LEU A 113 12.79 10.81 7.05
CA LEU A 113 13.84 10.97 6.05
C LEU A 113 14.78 12.11 6.43
N ASP A 114 14.24 13.23 6.91
CA ASP A 114 15.06 14.36 7.35
C ASP A 114 15.98 13.96 8.49
N HIS A 115 15.47 13.19 9.42
CA HIS A 115 16.28 12.69 10.53
C HIS A 115 17.38 11.76 10.01
N TRP A 116 17.03 10.89 9.05
CA TRP A 116 18.00 9.98 8.45
C TRP A 116 19.13 10.76 7.76
N LYS A 117 18.78 11.83 7.06
CA LYS A 117 19.79 12.65 6.38
C LYS A 117 20.79 13.26 7.34
N LYS A 118 20.36 13.57 8.55
CA LYS A 118 21.23 14.16 9.56
C LYS A 118 22.03 13.13 10.33
N HIS A 119 21.46 11.97 10.55
CA HIS A 119 22.02 11.00 11.49
C HIS A 119 22.33 9.63 10.89
N SER A 120 21.91 9.38 9.66
CA SER A 120 22.06 8.08 8.95
C SER A 120 21.24 6.96 9.62
N TRP A 121 20.19 7.30 10.35
CA TRP A 121 19.24 6.34 10.91
C TRP A 121 17.94 7.09 11.24
N HIS A 122 16.89 6.34 11.43
CA HIS A 122 15.59 6.95 11.75
C HIS A 122 15.00 6.37 13.02
#